data_b0851eed6b7350590bfe0ae21c3e6f50
#
_entry.id   b0851eed6b7350590bfe0ae21c3e6f50
#
_cell.length_a   1.000
_cell.length_b   1.000
_cell.length_c   1.000
_cell.angle_alpha   90.00
_cell.angle_beta   90.00
_cell.angle_gamma   90.00
#
_symmetry.space_group_name_H-M   'P 1'
#
loop_
_entity.id
_entity.type
_entity.pdbx_description
1 polymer ?
#
loop_
_entity_poly.entity_id
_entity_poly.type
_entity_poly.pdbx_seq_one_letter_code
_entity_poly.pdbx_strand_id
1 'polypeptide(L)'
;GAELNVVSGAALLGLRTGIISKLPDNSLGIYAKNRVRFCGVSDDYLVYDKEEDARLGIYFYENGAYPRKPSVVYDRRHASFCKINETEVPDSMYANTACFHTSGITLALSENTREVAIDMIKKFKAQGALISFDVNFRGNLWTGEEAKECIERILPYVDIFFCSEDTARLTFLKEGNVKEIMKSFTEEYPISIVASTQRIVHSPKVHTFGSVIYLSLIHI
;
A
#
# COMPACT_ATOMS: atom_id res chain seq x y z
N GLY A 1 0.80 2.37 -8.94
CA GLY A 1 0.84 2.66 -7.51
C GLY A 1 1.68 1.63 -6.75
N ALA A 2 1.81 1.83 -5.45
CA ALA A 2 2.61 0.93 -4.61
C ALA A 2 2.05 -0.48 -4.67
N GLU A 3 0.76 -0.63 -4.51
CA GLU A 3 0.04 -1.91 -4.52
C GLU A 3 0.22 -2.64 -5.86
N LEU A 4 0.16 -1.92 -6.99
CA LEU A 4 0.40 -2.54 -8.31
C LEU A 4 1.83 -3.10 -8.41
N ASN A 5 2.84 -2.43 -7.83
CA ASN A 5 4.21 -2.96 -7.84
C ASN A 5 4.31 -4.26 -7.04
N VAL A 6 3.62 -4.34 -5.89
CA VAL A 6 3.60 -5.56 -5.06
C VAL A 6 2.95 -6.71 -5.80
N VAL A 7 1.74 -6.52 -6.35
CA VAL A 7 1.04 -7.60 -7.06
C VAL A 7 1.71 -7.97 -8.38
N SER A 8 2.39 -7.02 -9.05
CA SER A 8 3.21 -7.33 -10.23
C SER A 8 4.43 -8.18 -9.88
N GLY A 9 5.11 -7.88 -8.77
CA GLY A 9 6.21 -8.70 -8.27
C GLY A 9 5.74 -10.12 -7.91
N ALA A 10 4.59 -10.24 -7.25
CA ALA A 10 3.99 -11.52 -6.93
C ALA A 10 3.59 -12.33 -8.18
N ALA A 11 3.04 -11.65 -9.21
CA ALA A 11 2.73 -12.29 -10.51
C ALA A 11 3.99 -12.84 -11.20
N LEU A 12 5.09 -12.09 -11.19
CA LEU A 12 6.37 -12.54 -11.73
C LEU A 12 6.93 -13.76 -10.99
N LEU A 13 6.56 -13.94 -9.72
CA LEU A 13 6.91 -15.14 -8.92
C LEU A 13 5.91 -16.30 -9.11
N GLY A 14 4.97 -16.18 -10.03
CA GLY A 14 4.02 -17.23 -10.39
C GLY A 14 2.73 -17.26 -9.55
N LEU A 15 2.47 -16.24 -8.74
CA LEU A 15 1.21 -16.15 -8.00
C LEU A 15 0.10 -15.56 -8.87
N ARG A 16 -1.13 -16.02 -8.66
CA ARG A 16 -2.32 -15.38 -9.25
C ARG A 16 -2.61 -14.10 -8.48
N THR A 17 -2.62 -12.98 -9.17
CA THR A 17 -2.81 -11.66 -8.57
C THR A 17 -3.90 -10.86 -9.27
N GLY A 18 -4.56 -10.00 -8.54
CA GLY A 18 -5.52 -9.02 -9.05
C GLY A 18 -5.34 -7.68 -8.35
N ILE A 19 -5.91 -6.64 -8.91
CA ILE A 19 -5.90 -5.30 -8.30
C ILE A 19 -7.31 -4.73 -8.24
N ILE A 20 -7.67 -4.20 -7.08
CA ILE A 20 -8.90 -3.45 -6.89
C ILE A 20 -8.58 -1.98 -7.12
N SER A 21 -9.25 -1.35 -8.08
CA SER A 21 -9.07 0.08 -8.35
C SER A 21 -10.25 0.65 -9.12
N LYS A 22 -10.41 1.98 -9.08
CA LYS A 22 -11.37 2.71 -9.91
C LYS A 22 -10.63 3.62 -10.88
N LEU A 23 -10.93 3.42 -12.17
CA LEU A 23 -10.30 4.15 -13.28
C LEU A 23 -11.35 5.03 -13.98
N PRO A 24 -10.95 6.15 -14.61
CA PRO A 24 -11.87 6.90 -15.47
C PRO A 24 -12.25 6.06 -16.69
N ASP A 25 -13.49 6.15 -17.13
CA ASP A 25 -13.98 5.48 -18.36
C ASP A 25 -13.59 6.27 -19.61
N ASN A 26 -12.29 6.36 -19.86
CA ASN A 26 -11.71 7.07 -21.00
C ASN A 26 -10.38 6.44 -21.45
N SER A 27 -9.71 7.02 -22.43
CA SER A 27 -8.45 6.51 -22.99
C SER A 27 -7.34 6.35 -21.97
N LEU A 28 -7.26 7.21 -20.92
CA LEU A 28 -6.26 7.10 -19.86
C LEU A 28 -6.57 5.92 -18.92
N GLY A 29 -7.85 5.67 -18.62
CA GLY A 29 -8.26 4.49 -17.87
C GLY A 29 -7.98 3.19 -18.64
N ILE A 30 -8.24 3.16 -19.96
CA ILE A 30 -7.88 2.04 -20.83
C ILE A 30 -6.36 1.81 -20.83
N TYR A 31 -5.57 2.88 -20.92
CA TYR A 31 -4.11 2.78 -20.81
C TYR A 31 -3.67 2.16 -19.48
N ALA A 32 -4.22 2.64 -18.37
CA ALA A 32 -3.92 2.11 -17.04
C ALA A 32 -4.30 0.63 -16.91
N LYS A 33 -5.49 0.22 -17.39
CA LYS A 33 -5.93 -1.18 -17.47
C LYS A 33 -4.91 -2.04 -18.25
N ASN A 34 -4.50 -1.57 -19.44
CA ASN A 34 -3.56 -2.31 -20.26
C ASN A 34 -2.19 -2.45 -19.57
N ARG A 35 -1.76 -1.46 -18.77
CA ARG A 35 -0.55 -1.57 -17.96
C ARG A 35 -0.69 -2.60 -16.83
N VAL A 36 -1.85 -2.70 -16.21
CA VAL A 36 -2.16 -3.76 -15.22
C VAL A 36 -2.00 -5.13 -15.86
N ARG A 37 -2.65 -5.38 -17.00
CA ARG A 37 -2.57 -6.63 -17.74
C ARG A 37 -1.16 -6.95 -18.23
N PHE A 38 -0.42 -5.96 -18.71
CA PHE A 38 0.98 -6.11 -19.11
C PHE A 38 1.87 -6.61 -17.96
N CYS A 39 1.55 -6.27 -16.73
CA CYS A 39 2.25 -6.75 -15.53
C CYS A 39 1.81 -8.17 -15.10
N GLY A 40 0.95 -8.85 -15.83
CA GLY A 40 0.44 -10.18 -15.49
C GLY A 40 -0.59 -10.18 -14.35
N VAL A 41 -1.14 -9.01 -14.02
CA VAL A 41 -2.14 -8.83 -12.94
C VAL A 41 -3.54 -8.86 -13.54
N SER A 42 -4.49 -9.58 -12.91
CA SER A 42 -5.89 -9.58 -13.31
C SER A 42 -6.51 -8.19 -13.17
N ASP A 43 -7.32 -7.82 -14.16
CA ASP A 43 -8.12 -6.61 -14.24
C ASP A 43 -9.60 -6.83 -13.86
N ASP A 44 -9.95 -8.00 -13.31
CA ASP A 44 -11.34 -8.40 -13.03
C ASP A 44 -12.01 -7.53 -11.95
N TYR A 45 -11.21 -6.87 -11.10
CA TYR A 45 -11.69 -6.01 -10.00
C TYR A 45 -11.47 -4.51 -10.28
N LEU A 46 -11.25 -4.14 -11.56
CA LEU A 46 -11.23 -2.75 -11.97
C LEU A 46 -12.66 -2.27 -12.23
N VAL A 47 -13.03 -1.18 -11.58
CA VAL A 47 -14.30 -0.49 -11.80
C VAL A 47 -14.07 0.85 -12.50
N TYR A 48 -15.11 1.40 -13.13
CA TYR A 48 -14.97 2.57 -13.99
C TYR A 48 -15.84 3.73 -13.54
N ASP A 49 -15.19 4.88 -13.39
CA ASP A 49 -15.83 6.16 -13.14
C ASP A 49 -16.31 6.76 -14.47
N LYS A 50 -17.62 6.95 -14.62
CA LYS A 50 -18.27 7.47 -15.82
C LYS A 50 -18.70 8.92 -15.68
N GLU A 51 -18.39 9.55 -14.55
CA GLU A 51 -18.70 10.95 -14.31
C GLU A 51 -17.91 11.86 -15.28
N GLU A 52 -18.43 13.05 -15.53
CA GLU A 52 -17.80 14.02 -16.45
C GLU A 52 -16.41 14.47 -15.95
N ASP A 53 -16.22 14.55 -14.63
CA ASP A 53 -14.96 14.91 -13.98
C ASP A 53 -14.03 13.72 -13.71
N ALA A 54 -14.34 12.52 -14.27
CA ALA A 54 -13.54 11.32 -14.08
C ALA A 54 -12.10 11.51 -14.59
N ARG A 55 -11.13 11.28 -13.71
CA ARG A 55 -9.71 11.47 -14.02
C ARG A 55 -8.80 10.42 -13.43
N LEU A 56 -7.71 10.14 -14.14
CA LEU A 56 -6.61 9.33 -13.63
C LEU A 56 -5.70 10.20 -12.76
N GLY A 57 -5.27 9.66 -11.62
CA GLY A 57 -4.19 10.26 -10.85
C GLY A 57 -2.86 10.14 -11.59
N ILE A 58 -2.12 11.22 -11.70
CA ILE A 58 -0.86 11.31 -12.45
C ILE A 58 0.23 11.83 -11.51
N TYR A 59 1.47 11.49 -11.81
CA TYR A 59 2.62 12.17 -11.23
C TYR A 59 3.65 12.45 -12.31
N PHE A 60 4.41 13.52 -12.12
CA PHE A 60 5.52 13.92 -12.97
C PHE A 60 6.80 13.67 -12.19
N TYR A 61 7.67 12.81 -12.73
CA TYR A 61 8.97 12.54 -12.16
C TYR A 61 10.05 13.27 -12.94
N GLU A 62 10.75 14.15 -12.26
CA GLU A 62 11.89 14.86 -12.82
C GLU A 62 13.19 14.19 -12.38
N ASN A 63 13.95 13.70 -13.35
CA ASN A 63 15.26 13.12 -13.07
C ASN A 63 16.23 14.20 -12.55
N GLY A 64 16.87 13.89 -11.41
CA GLY A 64 17.93 14.73 -10.88
C GLY A 64 19.25 14.51 -11.62
N ALA A 65 20.05 15.57 -11.70
CA ALA A 65 21.46 15.52 -12.07
C ALA A 65 22.27 16.31 -11.03
N TYR A 66 23.40 15.75 -10.59
CA TYR A 66 24.23 16.44 -9.58
C TYR A 66 24.49 17.90 -9.95
N PRO A 67 24.31 18.85 -9.02
CA PRO A 67 23.95 18.67 -7.60
C PRO A 67 22.41 18.62 -7.32
N ARG A 68 21.56 18.75 -8.33
CA ARG A 68 20.10 18.80 -8.19
C ARG A 68 19.55 17.41 -7.91
N LYS A 69 18.74 17.30 -6.85
CA LYS A 69 18.02 16.07 -6.49
C LYS A 69 16.84 15.84 -7.44
N PRO A 70 16.41 14.57 -7.66
CA PRO A 70 15.16 14.28 -8.36
C PRO A 70 13.96 14.86 -7.59
N SER A 71 12.93 15.24 -8.32
CA SER A 71 11.68 15.73 -7.76
C SER A 71 10.48 15.00 -8.31
N VAL A 72 9.39 14.99 -7.55
CA VAL A 72 8.12 14.39 -7.96
C VAL A 72 7.00 15.37 -7.68
N VAL A 73 6.23 15.70 -8.72
CA VAL A 73 5.00 16.49 -8.61
C VAL A 73 3.82 15.55 -8.76
N TYR A 74 2.95 15.52 -7.76
CA TYR A 74 1.75 14.68 -7.76
C TYR A 74 0.52 15.48 -8.16
N ASP A 75 -0.19 14.98 -9.16
CA ASP A 75 -1.52 15.43 -9.57
C ASP A 75 -2.51 14.27 -9.42
N ARG A 76 -2.92 13.97 -8.19
CA ARG A 76 -3.75 12.81 -7.84
C ARG A 76 -4.97 13.13 -6.97
N ARG A 77 -5.14 14.38 -6.56
CA ARG A 77 -6.35 14.79 -5.81
C ARG A 77 -7.58 14.60 -6.68
N HIS A 78 -8.67 14.15 -6.07
CA HIS A 78 -9.94 13.90 -6.75
C HIS A 78 -9.88 12.96 -7.96
N ALA A 79 -8.84 12.11 -8.02
CA ALA A 79 -8.81 11.05 -9.04
C ALA A 79 -9.96 10.06 -8.82
N SER A 80 -10.39 9.40 -9.89
CA SER A 80 -11.49 8.42 -9.85
C SER A 80 -11.34 7.37 -8.75
N PHE A 81 -10.10 6.96 -8.42
CA PHE A 81 -9.84 6.06 -7.30
C PHE A 81 -10.32 6.61 -5.95
N CYS A 82 -10.29 7.94 -5.74
CA CYS A 82 -10.81 8.54 -4.51
C CYS A 82 -12.33 8.41 -4.34
N LYS A 83 -13.04 8.06 -5.42
CA LYS A 83 -14.49 7.82 -5.46
C LYS A 83 -14.85 6.33 -5.44
N ILE A 84 -13.90 5.43 -5.14
CA ILE A 84 -14.16 3.98 -5.10
C ILE A 84 -15.25 3.67 -4.07
N ASN A 85 -16.14 2.74 -4.42
CA ASN A 85 -17.15 2.23 -3.51
C ASN A 85 -17.03 0.71 -3.45
N GLU A 86 -17.09 0.16 -2.25
CA GLU A 86 -16.99 -1.27 -2.03
C GLU A 86 -18.06 -2.07 -2.78
N THR A 87 -19.28 -1.52 -2.90
CA THR A 87 -20.39 -2.17 -3.60
C THR A 87 -20.19 -2.31 -5.10
N GLU A 88 -19.19 -1.65 -5.68
CA GLU A 88 -18.86 -1.74 -7.11
C GLU A 88 -18.02 -2.97 -7.45
N VAL A 89 -17.44 -3.65 -6.44
CA VAL A 89 -16.63 -4.86 -6.63
C VAL A 89 -17.39 -6.10 -6.17
N PRO A 90 -17.21 -7.27 -6.83
CA PRO A 90 -17.97 -8.46 -6.51
C PRO A 90 -17.56 -9.05 -5.16
N ASP A 91 -18.53 -9.41 -4.31
CA ASP A 91 -18.32 -10.01 -2.99
C ASP A 91 -17.51 -11.33 -3.07
N SER A 92 -17.60 -12.04 -4.19
CA SER A 92 -16.84 -13.28 -4.41
C SER A 92 -15.32 -13.13 -4.29
N MET A 93 -14.80 -11.91 -4.43
CA MET A 93 -13.36 -11.65 -4.26
C MET A 93 -12.90 -11.94 -2.83
N TYR A 94 -13.74 -11.67 -1.83
CA TYR A 94 -13.36 -11.88 -0.42
C TYR A 94 -13.08 -13.36 -0.11
N ALA A 95 -13.95 -14.25 -0.58
CA ALA A 95 -13.81 -15.69 -0.36
C ALA A 95 -12.68 -16.34 -1.19
N ASN A 96 -12.29 -15.70 -2.30
CA ASN A 96 -11.28 -16.25 -3.23
C ASN A 96 -9.88 -15.66 -3.05
N THR A 97 -9.66 -14.86 -2.03
CA THR A 97 -8.37 -14.16 -1.79
C THR A 97 -7.62 -14.79 -0.62
N ALA A 98 -6.41 -15.28 -0.87
CA ALA A 98 -5.54 -15.81 0.17
C ALA A 98 -4.77 -14.71 0.93
N CYS A 99 -4.47 -13.59 0.25
CA CYS A 99 -3.76 -12.46 0.86
C CYS A 99 -4.25 -11.15 0.25
N PHE A 100 -4.64 -10.20 1.09
CA PHE A 100 -4.98 -8.83 0.71
C PHE A 100 -3.87 -7.87 1.13
N HIS A 101 -3.35 -7.10 0.18
CA HIS A 101 -2.31 -6.09 0.44
C HIS A 101 -2.82 -4.68 0.16
N THR A 102 -2.54 -3.77 1.09
CA THR A 102 -2.77 -2.32 0.90
C THR A 102 -1.69 -1.51 1.60
N SER A 103 -1.70 -0.20 1.45
CA SER A 103 -0.68 0.67 2.03
C SER A 103 -1.26 1.95 2.64
N GLY A 104 -0.45 2.62 3.46
CA GLY A 104 -0.77 3.91 4.05
C GLY A 104 -1.06 5.00 3.01
N ILE A 105 -0.57 4.85 1.76
CA ILE A 105 -0.93 5.79 0.70
C ILE A 105 -2.44 5.73 0.42
N THR A 106 -3.01 4.52 0.30
CA THR A 106 -4.46 4.34 0.08
C THR A 106 -5.28 4.96 1.20
N LEU A 107 -4.87 4.76 2.45
CA LEU A 107 -5.56 5.34 3.62
C LEU A 107 -5.46 6.87 3.68
N ALA A 108 -4.40 7.45 3.12
CA ALA A 108 -4.11 8.88 3.18
C ALA A 108 -4.68 9.70 2.01
N LEU A 109 -5.15 9.05 0.93
CA LEU A 109 -5.59 9.75 -0.29
C LEU A 109 -6.88 10.55 -0.10
N SER A 110 -7.85 9.99 0.61
CA SER A 110 -9.13 10.63 0.94
C SER A 110 -9.80 9.89 2.09
N GLU A 111 -10.76 10.55 2.74
CA GLU A 111 -11.59 9.90 3.76
C GLU A 111 -12.33 8.68 3.21
N ASN A 112 -12.91 8.82 2.00
CA ASN A 112 -13.59 7.71 1.34
C ASN A 112 -12.69 6.49 1.11
N THR A 113 -11.49 6.67 0.54
CA THR A 113 -10.56 5.54 0.32
C THR A 113 -10.09 4.92 1.63
N ARG A 114 -9.98 5.72 2.69
CA ARG A 114 -9.64 5.26 4.04
C ARG A 114 -10.69 4.30 4.58
N GLU A 115 -11.94 4.74 4.64
CA GLU A 115 -13.02 3.94 5.23
C GLU A 115 -13.28 2.68 4.38
N VAL A 116 -13.31 2.79 3.06
CA VAL A 116 -13.45 1.63 2.16
C VAL A 116 -12.31 0.64 2.36
N ALA A 117 -11.06 1.10 2.46
CA ALA A 117 -9.92 0.20 2.68
C ALA A 117 -9.98 -0.49 4.05
N ILE A 118 -10.37 0.21 5.10
CA ILE A 118 -10.54 -0.36 6.45
C ILE A 118 -11.64 -1.43 6.45
N ASP A 119 -12.77 -1.17 5.81
CA ASP A 119 -13.86 -2.14 5.73
C ASP A 119 -13.47 -3.37 4.90
N MET A 120 -12.77 -3.18 3.78
CA MET A 120 -12.22 -4.28 2.99
C MET A 120 -11.22 -5.13 3.80
N ILE A 121 -10.31 -4.51 4.57
CA ILE A 121 -9.39 -5.23 5.47
C ILE A 121 -10.15 -6.16 6.41
N LYS A 122 -11.18 -5.63 7.09
CA LYS A 122 -12.01 -6.41 8.01
C LYS A 122 -12.72 -7.57 7.33
N LYS A 123 -13.31 -7.33 6.14
CA LYS A 123 -14.02 -8.35 5.37
C LYS A 123 -13.09 -9.45 4.85
N PHE A 124 -11.93 -9.09 4.28
CA PHE A 124 -10.93 -10.08 3.88
C PHE A 124 -10.45 -10.91 5.07
N LYS A 125 -10.17 -10.26 6.21
CA LYS A 125 -9.76 -10.95 7.44
C LYS A 125 -10.84 -11.92 7.93
N ALA A 126 -12.10 -11.51 7.91
CA ALA A 126 -13.22 -12.35 8.31
C ALA A 126 -13.41 -13.59 7.41
N GLN A 127 -12.96 -13.52 6.14
CA GLN A 127 -12.95 -14.66 5.21
C GLN A 127 -11.66 -15.49 5.27
N GLY A 128 -10.76 -15.20 6.22
CA GLY A 128 -9.54 -15.97 6.44
C GLY A 128 -8.36 -15.55 5.57
N ALA A 129 -8.44 -14.46 4.82
CA ALA A 129 -7.30 -13.93 4.09
C ALA A 129 -6.23 -13.37 5.04
N LEU A 130 -4.95 -13.54 4.68
CA LEU A 130 -3.86 -12.83 5.31
C LEU A 130 -3.92 -11.35 4.92
N ILE A 131 -3.74 -10.48 5.90
CA ILE A 131 -3.69 -9.03 5.67
C ILE A 131 -2.24 -8.57 5.68
N SER A 132 -1.79 -8.02 4.56
CA SER A 132 -0.47 -7.44 4.36
C SER A 132 -0.59 -5.92 4.25
N PHE A 133 0.14 -5.19 5.07
CA PHE A 133 0.08 -3.74 5.11
C PHE A 133 1.47 -3.09 5.10
N ASP A 134 1.67 -2.12 4.21
CA ASP A 134 2.87 -1.27 4.18
C ASP A 134 2.53 0.14 4.66
N VAL A 135 3.14 0.61 5.74
CA VAL A 135 2.95 1.98 6.26
C VAL A 135 3.21 3.02 5.17
N ASN A 136 4.22 2.83 4.35
CA ASN A 136 4.52 3.62 3.15
C ASN A 136 4.28 5.12 3.36
N PHE A 137 4.78 5.65 4.49
CA PHE A 137 4.50 7.00 4.96
C PHE A 137 4.84 8.06 3.91
N ARG A 138 3.96 9.03 3.78
CA ARG A 138 4.12 10.17 2.87
C ARG A 138 3.74 11.47 3.58
N GLY A 139 4.72 12.24 4.05
CA GLY A 139 4.51 13.50 4.76
C GLY A 139 3.80 14.60 3.96
N ASN A 140 3.60 14.42 2.64
CA ASN A 140 2.78 15.32 1.82
C ASN A 140 1.29 14.92 1.76
N LEU A 141 0.89 13.84 2.41
CA LEU A 141 -0.51 13.39 2.50
C LEU A 141 -1.07 13.58 3.90
N TRP A 142 -0.29 13.28 4.92
CA TRP A 142 -0.70 13.34 6.33
C TRP A 142 0.50 13.53 7.26
N THR A 143 0.23 13.90 8.49
CA THR A 143 1.23 13.97 9.57
C THR A 143 1.52 12.58 10.15
N GLY A 144 2.58 12.47 10.97
CA GLY A 144 2.88 11.23 11.69
C GLY A 144 1.77 10.83 12.67
N GLU A 145 1.15 11.82 13.32
CA GLU A 145 0.06 11.62 14.27
C GLU A 145 -1.22 11.11 13.58
N GLU A 146 -1.64 11.77 12.48
CA GLU A 146 -2.77 11.31 11.67
C GLU A 146 -2.55 9.90 11.11
N ALA A 147 -1.33 9.60 10.68
CA ALA A 147 -0.97 8.27 10.20
C ALA A 147 -1.08 7.23 11.31
N LYS A 148 -0.58 7.52 12.51
CA LYS A 148 -0.66 6.65 13.68
C LYS A 148 -2.11 6.34 14.02
N GLU A 149 -2.93 7.37 14.26
CA GLU A 149 -4.34 7.22 14.62
C GLU A 149 -5.09 6.34 13.60
N CYS A 150 -4.88 6.59 12.33
CA CYS A 150 -5.53 5.82 11.27
C CYS A 150 -5.03 4.36 11.22
N ILE A 151 -3.71 4.14 11.27
CA ILE A 151 -3.13 2.82 11.09
C ILE A 151 -3.40 1.93 12.32
N GLU A 152 -3.42 2.48 13.52
CA GLU A 152 -3.76 1.73 14.74
C GLU A 152 -5.18 1.10 14.66
N ARG A 153 -6.11 1.67 13.90
CA ARG A 153 -7.44 1.08 13.64
C ARG A 153 -7.38 -0.26 12.89
N ILE A 154 -6.33 -0.50 12.12
CA ILE A 154 -6.19 -1.71 11.28
C ILE A 154 -5.17 -2.71 11.80
N LEU A 155 -4.21 -2.31 12.65
CA LEU A 155 -3.16 -3.19 13.17
C LEU A 155 -3.69 -4.48 13.84
N PRO A 156 -4.87 -4.48 14.51
CA PRO A 156 -5.45 -5.72 15.03
C PRO A 156 -5.82 -6.78 13.97
N TYR A 157 -5.87 -6.40 12.70
CA TYR A 157 -6.23 -7.29 11.59
C TYR A 157 -5.02 -7.69 10.74
N VAL A 158 -3.86 -7.02 10.92
CA VAL A 158 -2.67 -7.18 10.07
C VAL A 158 -1.86 -8.41 10.48
N ASP A 159 -1.50 -9.23 9.51
CA ASP A 159 -0.63 -10.40 9.69
C ASP A 159 0.81 -10.12 9.24
N ILE A 160 0.98 -9.34 8.17
CA ILE A 160 2.28 -9.00 7.58
C ILE A 160 2.41 -7.48 7.53
N PHE A 161 3.36 -6.93 8.26
CA PHE A 161 3.53 -5.50 8.46
C PHE A 161 4.87 -5.01 7.92
N PHE A 162 4.83 -4.05 6.99
CA PHE A 162 6.01 -3.40 6.45
C PHE A 162 6.15 -2.00 7.05
N CYS A 163 7.24 -1.78 7.77
CA CYS A 163 7.53 -0.48 8.37
C CYS A 163 9.04 -0.27 8.45
N SER A 164 9.56 0.82 7.87
CA SER A 164 10.97 1.18 8.05
C SER A 164 11.21 1.70 9.47
N GLU A 165 12.45 1.59 9.94
CA GLU A 165 12.86 2.10 11.25
C GLU A 165 12.53 3.59 11.41
N ASP A 166 12.88 4.41 10.41
CA ASP A 166 12.59 5.85 10.41
C ASP A 166 11.08 6.13 10.52
N THR A 167 10.27 5.38 9.77
CA THR A 167 8.81 5.50 9.83
C THR A 167 8.25 5.08 11.18
N ALA A 168 8.76 4.00 11.76
CA ALA A 168 8.33 3.54 13.08
C ALA A 168 8.61 4.58 14.17
N ARG A 169 9.77 5.24 14.11
CA ARG A 169 10.12 6.33 15.02
C ARG A 169 9.22 7.55 14.82
N LEU A 170 9.05 7.98 13.57
CA LEU A 170 8.29 9.18 13.23
C LEU A 170 6.79 9.03 13.52
N THR A 171 6.22 7.88 13.15
CA THR A 171 4.77 7.66 13.18
C THR A 171 4.31 7.05 14.51
N PHE A 172 5.01 6.01 14.99
CA PHE A 172 4.59 5.25 16.18
C PHE A 172 5.42 5.59 17.42
N LEU A 173 6.35 6.55 17.32
CA LEU A 173 7.22 6.99 18.40
C LEU A 173 8.02 5.82 19.03
N LYS A 174 8.35 4.82 18.22
CA LYS A 174 9.11 3.65 18.68
C LYS A 174 10.58 4.03 18.94
N GLU A 175 11.15 3.43 19.97
CA GLU A 175 12.55 3.59 20.38
C GLU A 175 13.31 2.26 20.26
N GLY A 176 14.64 2.31 20.33
CA GLY A 176 15.49 1.14 20.24
C GLY A 176 16.05 0.90 18.83
N ASN A 177 16.68 -0.23 18.60
CA ASN A 177 17.20 -0.64 17.28
C ASN A 177 16.08 -1.31 16.44
N VAL A 178 16.36 -1.55 15.16
CA VAL A 178 15.37 -2.12 14.24
C VAL A 178 14.74 -3.43 14.73
N LYS A 179 15.50 -4.31 15.39
CA LYS A 179 15.00 -5.60 15.91
C LYS A 179 14.06 -5.39 17.09
N GLU A 180 14.39 -4.48 18.00
CA GLU A 180 13.56 -4.13 19.16
C GLU A 180 12.24 -3.50 18.70
N ILE A 181 12.31 -2.58 17.73
CA ILE A 181 11.13 -1.96 17.11
C ILE A 181 10.22 -3.01 16.48
N MET A 182 10.79 -3.92 15.65
CA MET A 182 10.00 -4.96 14.99
C MET A 182 9.34 -5.91 16.00
N LYS A 183 10.08 -6.29 17.05
CA LYS A 183 9.58 -7.12 18.14
C LYS A 183 8.42 -6.44 18.87
N SER A 184 8.52 -5.14 19.16
CA SER A 184 7.48 -4.41 19.88
C SER A 184 6.12 -4.42 19.13
N PHE A 185 6.12 -4.39 17.80
CA PHE A 185 4.89 -4.51 17.02
C PHE A 185 4.23 -5.88 17.17
N THR A 186 5.01 -6.96 17.26
CA THR A 186 4.47 -8.32 17.45
C THR A 186 4.02 -8.59 18.88
N GLU A 187 4.51 -7.83 19.85
CA GLU A 187 4.08 -7.89 21.25
C GLU A 187 2.80 -7.08 21.51
N GLU A 188 2.59 -6.01 20.75
CA GLU A 188 1.42 -5.13 20.89
C GLU A 188 0.22 -5.57 20.03
N TYR A 189 0.49 -6.19 18.88
CA TYR A 189 -0.53 -6.56 17.89
C TYR A 189 -0.36 -8.00 17.41
N PRO A 190 -1.40 -8.65 16.88
CA PRO A 190 -1.36 -10.03 16.42
C PRO A 190 -0.60 -10.18 15.07
N ILE A 191 0.47 -9.44 14.90
CA ILE A 191 1.29 -9.42 13.68
C ILE A 191 2.25 -10.61 13.71
N SER A 192 2.20 -11.46 12.71
CA SER A 192 3.08 -12.62 12.58
C SER A 192 4.43 -12.29 11.94
N ILE A 193 4.44 -11.35 11.01
CA ILE A 193 5.63 -10.96 10.22
C ILE A 193 5.77 -9.44 10.22
N VAL A 194 6.92 -8.94 10.66
CA VAL A 194 7.31 -7.55 10.48
C VAL A 194 8.51 -7.49 9.55
N ALA A 195 8.44 -6.66 8.50
CA ALA A 195 9.54 -6.44 7.56
C ALA A 195 9.96 -4.97 7.55
N SER A 196 11.26 -4.73 7.62
CA SER A 196 11.84 -3.39 7.54
C SER A 196 12.89 -3.34 6.44
N THR A 197 12.89 -2.27 5.66
CA THR A 197 13.91 -2.01 4.66
C THR A 197 14.92 -0.99 5.17
N GLN A 198 16.18 -1.21 4.85
CA GLN A 198 17.28 -0.29 5.14
C GLN A 198 17.86 0.20 3.83
N ARG A 199 18.07 1.49 3.71
CA ARG A 199 18.65 2.12 2.52
C ARG A 199 19.87 2.97 2.91
N ILE A 200 21.01 2.66 2.30
CA ILE A 200 22.22 3.47 2.40
C ILE A 200 22.42 4.20 1.06
N VAL A 201 22.51 5.51 1.10
CA VAL A 201 22.70 6.36 -0.07
C VAL A 201 24.18 6.68 -0.19
N HIS A 202 24.87 6.14 -1.19
CA HIS A 202 26.27 6.42 -1.48
C HIS A 202 26.42 7.62 -2.43
N SER A 203 25.53 7.72 -3.41
CA SER A 203 25.45 8.84 -4.35
C SER A 203 24.01 8.93 -4.90
N PRO A 204 23.67 9.98 -5.67
CA PRO A 204 22.34 10.08 -6.30
C PRO A 204 21.94 8.89 -7.17
N LYS A 205 22.92 8.11 -7.65
CA LYS A 205 22.71 6.95 -8.54
C LYS A 205 23.07 5.61 -7.91
N VAL A 206 23.71 5.60 -6.73
CA VAL A 206 24.21 4.37 -6.10
C VAL A 206 23.65 4.25 -4.69
N HIS A 207 22.88 3.20 -4.46
CA HIS A 207 22.25 2.91 -3.19
C HIS A 207 22.47 1.44 -2.83
N THR A 208 22.67 1.16 -1.55
CA THR A 208 22.57 -0.20 -1.01
C THR A 208 21.24 -0.36 -0.33
N PHE A 209 20.53 -1.45 -0.62
CA PHE A 209 19.31 -1.85 0.05
C PHE A 209 19.56 -3.14 0.82
N GLY A 210 19.11 -3.16 2.07
CA GLY A 210 18.99 -4.34 2.89
C GLY A 210 17.55 -4.49 3.39
N SER A 211 17.21 -5.66 3.87
CA SER A 211 15.94 -5.92 4.55
C SER A 211 16.17 -6.80 5.76
N VAL A 212 15.35 -6.58 6.79
CA VAL A 212 15.27 -7.41 7.98
C VAL A 212 13.84 -7.89 8.12
N ILE A 213 13.66 -9.18 8.39
CA ILE A 213 12.35 -9.79 8.63
C ILE A 213 12.37 -10.36 10.04
N TYR A 214 11.36 -10.03 10.82
CA TYR A 214 11.10 -10.60 12.12
C TYR A 214 9.85 -11.50 12.05
N LEU A 215 10.01 -12.75 12.45
CA LEU A 215 8.92 -13.70 12.58
C LEU A 215 8.57 -13.85 14.05
N SER A 216 7.32 -13.54 14.40
CA SER A 216 6.80 -13.87 15.71
C SER A 216 6.46 -15.35 15.74
N LEU A 217 7.22 -16.13 16.49
CA LEU A 217 6.86 -17.50 16.81
C LEU A 217 5.79 -17.46 17.90
N ILE A 218 4.54 -17.30 17.48
CA ILE A 218 3.42 -17.54 18.39
C ILE A 218 3.38 -19.06 18.56
N HIS A 219 3.74 -19.53 19.74
CA HIS A 219 3.48 -20.91 20.11
C HIS A 219 1.96 -21.10 20.17
N ILE A 220 1.46 -21.81 19.18
CA ILE A 220 0.08 -22.33 19.20
C ILE A 220 0.03 -23.49 20.20
#